data_787569e55e5744f0a68341b2e428e0b4
#
_entry.id   787569e55e5744f0a68341b2e428e0b4
#
_cell.length_a   1.000
_cell.length_b   1.000
_cell.length_c   1.000
_cell.angle_alpha   90.00
_cell.angle_beta   90.00
_cell.angle_gamma   90.00
#
_symmetry.space_group_name_H-M   'P 1'
#
loop_
_entity.id
_entity.type
_entity.pdbx_description
1 polymer ?
#
loop_
_entity_poly.entity_id
_entity_poly.type
_entity_poly.pdbx_seq_one_letter_code
_entity_poly.pdbx_strand_id
1 'polypeptide(L)'
;MHIRGKKMERIIANEGKSGYHIVTSQFAHEAEVYAASQLKIYLEKASFAVIPYFSDRCEKRTPEIRVGRNVRGNTDKLYGIGDEGFKIYTDGEDIVICGRTPRGTVYGVYRFLEEIIGFRCFTKDIETFDKRGKIAVSDIDITENPSFEYRDTYFRGAFDCDYAVKNRINSSLALIPDEKGGRTKFYNFHHSFYDILPPDIYFDEHPEYYSLVDGVRLKQNGQLCLTNEDAVNEAIKRVKEWIRSRPDCKVFSVAQNDWSNNCTCPKCRETDEKEGSPSGSIIYFVNRIAEEIEKEYPDVLIHTFAYQYSRKAPKFIRPRDNVIVRLCNIECSWDENLREKKANSPESYTAEFVGNITDWGKISKHLYIWDYACNFSYYILPFPNYYILADNLRYYKECGVSGILEQGNFSYGAATGLAELEAYLCARLMWNTDLDVKELIMEFTDGVYGRSADYIRQYIELLCSEVKGKGLSLYYKPDTDFISEALINKADELFKKASNAAETAEIKERIEREYLSVRFLKICWMPLGTEGRNDLIDELYRDVKKHGISEIQERVNLEISFERLRKYPFCREKGENYRLYYIMK
;
A
#
# COMPACT_ATOMS: atom_id res chain seq x y z
N MET A 1 0.89 50.06 6.97
CA MET A 1 -0.28 49.69 7.80
C MET A 1 -1.09 48.66 6.97
N HIS A 2 -0.78 47.35 7.10
CA HIS A 2 -1.52 46.31 6.39
C HIS A 2 -2.81 46.06 7.15
N ILE A 3 -3.91 46.50 6.58
CA ILE A 3 -5.25 46.16 7.05
C ILE A 3 -5.38 44.64 6.78
N ARG A 4 -5.19 43.79 7.81
CA ARG A 4 -5.64 42.42 7.77
C ARG A 4 -7.15 42.44 7.62
N GLY A 5 -7.66 42.22 6.41
CA GLY A 5 -9.09 42.04 6.16
C GLY A 5 -9.61 40.97 7.11
N LYS A 6 -10.72 41.22 7.77
CA LYS A 6 -11.44 40.22 8.57
C LYS A 6 -11.74 39.05 7.64
N LYS A 7 -11.16 37.88 7.91
CA LYS A 7 -11.53 36.65 7.18
C LYS A 7 -13.04 36.45 7.35
N MET A 8 -13.76 36.30 6.25
CA MET A 8 -15.20 36.09 6.28
C MET A 8 -15.45 34.64 6.77
N GLU A 9 -16.18 34.53 7.88
CA GLU A 9 -16.62 33.22 8.39
C GLU A 9 -17.91 32.81 7.68
N ARG A 10 -17.91 31.65 7.01
CA ARG A 10 -19.07 31.09 6.32
C ARG A 10 -19.67 30.00 7.20
N ILE A 11 -20.89 30.19 7.68
CA ILE A 11 -21.58 29.25 8.55
C ILE A 11 -22.36 28.24 7.68
N ILE A 12 -21.83 27.02 7.55
CA ILE A 12 -22.48 25.93 6.80
C ILE A 12 -23.73 25.46 7.54
N ALA A 13 -23.61 25.24 8.85
CA ALA A 13 -24.72 24.85 9.70
C ALA A 13 -24.59 25.44 11.10
N ASN A 14 -25.70 25.79 11.72
CA ASN A 14 -25.79 26.24 13.10
C ASN A 14 -27.14 25.90 13.71
N GLU A 15 -27.15 25.39 14.95
CA GLU A 15 -28.37 25.08 15.71
C GLU A 15 -29.40 24.23 14.93
N GLY A 16 -28.91 23.19 14.24
CA GLY A 16 -29.77 22.26 13.48
C GLY A 16 -30.31 22.82 12.16
N LYS A 17 -29.83 24.00 11.71
CA LYS A 17 -30.24 24.62 10.44
C LYS A 17 -29.02 24.86 9.54
N SER A 18 -29.21 24.72 8.22
CA SER A 18 -28.21 25.07 7.20
C SER A 18 -28.80 26.12 6.27
N GLY A 19 -28.01 27.17 5.98
CA GLY A 19 -28.27 28.10 4.89
C GLY A 19 -27.69 27.62 3.56
N TYR A 20 -26.78 26.63 3.59
CA TYR A 20 -26.10 26.10 2.41
C TYR A 20 -26.89 24.97 1.75
N HIS A 21 -26.66 24.83 0.43
CA HIS A 21 -27.19 23.77 -0.39
C HIS A 21 -26.03 23.07 -1.09
N ILE A 22 -26.02 21.76 -1.14
CA ILE A 22 -25.05 20.99 -1.94
C ILE A 22 -25.59 20.92 -3.38
N VAL A 23 -24.71 21.21 -4.36
CA VAL A 23 -25.10 21.25 -5.78
C VAL A 23 -24.09 20.48 -6.62
N THR A 24 -24.60 19.62 -7.51
CA THR A 24 -23.83 18.94 -8.56
C THR A 24 -24.31 19.37 -9.94
N SER A 25 -23.50 19.11 -10.99
CA SER A 25 -23.98 19.27 -12.37
C SER A 25 -25.16 18.34 -12.65
N GLN A 26 -26.10 18.77 -13.51
CA GLN A 26 -27.15 17.87 -14.03
C GLN A 26 -26.56 16.68 -14.84
N PHE A 27 -25.32 16.82 -15.31
CA PHE A 27 -24.54 15.80 -16.04
C PHE A 27 -23.41 15.23 -15.18
N ALA A 28 -23.50 15.34 -13.85
CA ALA A 28 -22.49 14.81 -12.94
C ALA A 28 -22.28 13.31 -13.16
N HIS A 29 -21.03 12.90 -13.13
CA HIS A 29 -20.68 11.48 -13.09
C HIS A 29 -21.16 10.84 -11.78
N GLU A 30 -21.48 9.54 -11.80
CA GLU A 30 -21.98 8.82 -10.60
C GLU A 30 -21.06 9.00 -9.39
N ALA A 31 -19.76 9.03 -9.58
CA ALA A 31 -18.81 9.28 -8.50
C ALA A 31 -18.88 10.70 -7.91
N GLU A 32 -19.26 11.72 -8.70
CA GLU A 32 -19.48 13.07 -8.19
C GLU A 32 -20.80 13.15 -7.39
N VAL A 33 -21.83 12.40 -7.83
CA VAL A 33 -23.08 12.24 -7.08
C VAL A 33 -22.83 11.52 -5.76
N TYR A 34 -22.03 10.43 -5.78
CA TYR A 34 -21.58 9.75 -4.58
C TYR A 34 -20.83 10.71 -3.65
N ALA A 35 -19.87 11.48 -4.15
CA ALA A 35 -19.10 12.46 -3.37
C ALA A 35 -20.03 13.49 -2.68
N ALA A 36 -20.97 14.05 -3.42
CA ALA A 36 -21.95 15.00 -2.87
C ALA A 36 -22.85 14.36 -1.80
N SER A 37 -23.23 13.09 -2.00
CA SER A 37 -24.02 12.31 -1.03
C SER A 37 -23.24 12.05 0.25
N GLN A 38 -21.93 11.71 0.15
CA GLN A 38 -21.07 11.54 1.32
C GLN A 38 -20.89 12.86 2.08
N LEU A 39 -20.64 13.95 1.36
CA LEU A 39 -20.56 15.28 1.96
C LEU A 39 -21.82 15.61 2.78
N LYS A 40 -22.99 15.39 2.18
CA LYS A 40 -24.28 15.58 2.85
C LYS A 40 -24.39 14.74 4.12
N ILE A 41 -24.15 13.45 4.01
CA ILE A 41 -24.29 12.48 5.13
C ILE A 41 -23.41 12.90 6.32
N TYR A 42 -22.13 13.22 6.08
CA TYR A 42 -21.22 13.56 7.18
C TYR A 42 -21.49 14.93 7.76
N LEU A 43 -21.82 15.92 6.95
CA LEU A 43 -22.20 17.25 7.45
C LEU A 43 -23.49 17.19 8.29
N GLU A 44 -24.50 16.46 7.86
CA GLU A 44 -25.74 16.26 8.62
C GLU A 44 -25.51 15.51 9.94
N LYS A 45 -24.67 14.45 9.92
CA LYS A 45 -24.31 13.71 11.14
C LYS A 45 -23.53 14.58 12.12
N ALA A 46 -22.67 15.49 11.62
CA ALA A 46 -21.82 16.34 12.45
C ALA A 46 -22.58 17.55 13.03
N SER A 47 -23.51 18.14 12.26
CA SER A 47 -24.21 19.38 12.63
C SER A 47 -25.62 19.17 13.16
N PHE A 48 -26.21 17.98 12.96
CA PHE A 48 -27.63 17.68 13.20
C PHE A 48 -28.58 18.53 12.35
N ALA A 49 -28.10 19.18 11.29
CA ALA A 49 -28.88 20.00 10.37
C ALA A 49 -29.19 19.23 9.09
N VAL A 50 -30.35 19.49 8.49
CA VAL A 50 -30.67 19.00 7.15
C VAL A 50 -30.03 19.94 6.13
N ILE A 51 -29.22 19.37 5.21
CA ILE A 51 -28.55 20.13 4.14
C ILE A 51 -29.18 19.71 2.80
N PRO A 52 -29.91 20.60 2.12
CA PRO A 52 -30.56 20.27 0.85
C PRO A 52 -29.52 19.96 -0.24
N TYR A 53 -29.87 19.04 -1.15
CA TYR A 53 -29.07 18.63 -2.29
C TYR A 53 -29.87 18.80 -3.59
N PHE A 54 -29.30 19.48 -4.57
CA PHE A 54 -29.92 19.77 -5.86
C PHE A 54 -28.94 19.54 -7.03
N SER A 55 -29.45 19.49 -8.24
CA SER A 55 -28.64 19.68 -9.44
C SER A 55 -28.63 21.15 -9.86
N ASP A 56 -27.63 21.56 -10.63
CA ASP A 56 -27.49 22.93 -11.17
C ASP A 56 -28.55 23.29 -12.23
N ARG A 57 -29.45 22.37 -12.55
CA ARG A 57 -30.67 22.63 -13.32
C ARG A 57 -31.64 23.57 -12.60
N CYS A 58 -31.59 23.55 -11.26
CA CYS A 58 -32.37 24.47 -10.45
C CYS A 58 -31.77 25.88 -10.47
N GLU A 59 -32.60 26.90 -10.24
CA GLU A 59 -32.13 28.27 -10.01
C GLU A 59 -31.06 28.30 -8.91
N LYS A 60 -30.07 29.21 -9.09
CA LYS A 60 -28.99 29.39 -8.10
C LYS A 60 -29.58 29.88 -6.78
N ARG A 61 -29.23 29.17 -5.70
CA ARG A 61 -29.61 29.51 -4.31
C ARG A 61 -28.32 29.72 -3.52
N THR A 62 -27.91 30.94 -3.35
CA THR A 62 -26.70 31.29 -2.59
C THR A 62 -26.98 31.24 -1.09
N PRO A 63 -26.06 30.67 -0.27
CA PRO A 63 -24.79 30.06 -0.63
C PRO A 63 -24.89 28.58 -1.04
N GLU A 64 -23.99 28.15 -1.93
CA GLU A 64 -23.91 26.76 -2.44
C GLU A 64 -22.57 26.10 -2.06
N ILE A 65 -22.59 24.78 -1.82
CA ILE A 65 -21.40 23.93 -1.87
C ILE A 65 -21.47 23.17 -3.21
N ARG A 66 -20.65 23.59 -4.16
CA ARG A 66 -20.60 23.03 -5.50
C ARG A 66 -19.65 21.86 -5.53
N VAL A 67 -20.14 20.65 -5.88
CA VAL A 67 -19.34 19.41 -5.89
C VAL A 67 -19.28 18.86 -7.30
N GLY A 68 -18.07 18.71 -7.83
CA GLY A 68 -17.79 18.17 -9.14
C GLY A 68 -17.45 19.22 -10.19
N ARG A 69 -17.22 18.75 -11.42
CA ARG A 69 -16.85 19.55 -12.59
C ARG A 69 -18.09 20.16 -13.24
N ASN A 70 -17.87 21.30 -13.90
CA ASN A 70 -18.89 22.00 -14.68
C ASN A 70 -20.14 22.45 -13.88
N VAL A 71 -20.09 22.43 -12.57
CA VAL A 71 -21.16 22.98 -11.74
C VAL A 71 -21.13 24.48 -11.83
N ARG A 72 -22.16 25.09 -12.38
CA ARG A 72 -22.22 26.56 -12.59
C ARG A 72 -21.00 27.12 -13.34
N GLY A 73 -20.31 26.32 -14.18
CA GLY A 73 -19.17 26.78 -14.97
C GLY A 73 -17.83 26.88 -14.24
N ASN A 74 -17.56 26.04 -13.21
CA ASN A 74 -16.37 26.10 -12.33
C ASN A 74 -15.09 25.41 -12.83
N THR A 75 -14.91 25.19 -14.14
CA THR A 75 -13.82 24.36 -14.71
C THR A 75 -12.45 25.01 -14.82
N ASP A 76 -12.36 26.34 -14.80
CA ASP A 76 -11.14 27.06 -15.19
C ASP A 76 -9.98 26.97 -14.19
N LYS A 77 -10.22 26.49 -12.96
CA LYS A 77 -9.21 26.45 -11.88
C LYS A 77 -8.50 25.11 -11.73
N LEU A 78 -8.67 24.18 -12.67
CA LEU A 78 -8.05 22.85 -12.63
C LEU A 78 -6.77 22.72 -13.47
N TYR A 79 -6.22 23.84 -13.95
CA TYR A 79 -4.96 23.83 -14.70
C TYR A 79 -3.80 23.36 -13.80
N GLY A 80 -2.96 22.43 -14.31
CA GLY A 80 -1.81 21.91 -13.58
C GLY A 80 -2.15 20.86 -12.51
N ILE A 81 -3.43 20.45 -12.40
CA ILE A 81 -3.86 19.40 -11.47
C ILE A 81 -3.81 18.04 -12.20
N GLY A 82 -3.19 17.03 -11.58
CA GLY A 82 -3.13 15.66 -12.08
C GLY A 82 -4.49 14.94 -12.01
N ASP A 83 -4.59 13.78 -12.64
CA ASP A 83 -5.87 13.06 -12.83
C ASP A 83 -6.63 12.80 -11.52
N GLU A 84 -5.93 12.50 -10.44
CA GLU A 84 -6.55 12.27 -9.12
C GLU A 84 -6.47 13.48 -8.19
N GLY A 85 -5.88 14.58 -8.66
CA GLY A 85 -5.81 15.83 -7.92
C GLY A 85 -7.14 16.57 -7.89
N PHE A 86 -7.25 17.50 -6.95
CA PHE A 86 -8.44 18.31 -6.74
C PHE A 86 -8.10 19.70 -6.23
N LYS A 87 -9.12 20.56 -6.32
CA LYS A 87 -9.12 21.91 -5.73
C LYS A 87 -10.36 22.11 -4.87
N ILE A 88 -10.16 22.75 -3.71
CA ILE A 88 -11.21 23.21 -2.80
C ILE A 88 -10.99 24.69 -2.59
N TYR A 89 -11.98 25.53 -2.91
CA TYR A 89 -11.81 26.96 -2.74
C TYR A 89 -13.15 27.66 -2.46
N THR A 90 -13.05 28.86 -1.86
CA THR A 90 -14.19 29.74 -1.67
C THR A 90 -14.35 30.68 -2.87
N ASP A 91 -15.59 30.88 -3.33
CA ASP A 91 -15.98 31.75 -4.45
C ASP A 91 -17.14 32.65 -4.01
N GLY A 92 -16.79 33.84 -3.47
CA GLY A 92 -17.74 34.66 -2.78
C GLY A 92 -18.24 33.97 -1.51
N GLU A 93 -19.56 33.77 -1.42
CA GLU A 93 -20.17 32.99 -0.33
C GLU A 93 -20.18 31.48 -0.60
N ASP A 94 -19.98 31.05 -1.85
CA ASP A 94 -20.00 29.67 -2.25
C ASP A 94 -18.68 28.94 -1.91
N ILE A 95 -18.77 27.62 -1.77
CA ILE A 95 -17.62 26.71 -1.61
C ILE A 95 -17.59 25.78 -2.82
N VAL A 96 -16.44 25.58 -3.42
CA VAL A 96 -16.26 24.72 -4.60
C VAL A 96 -15.30 23.59 -4.26
N ILE A 97 -15.72 22.36 -4.55
CA ILE A 97 -14.92 21.14 -4.40
C ILE A 97 -14.93 20.44 -5.76
N CYS A 98 -13.80 20.45 -6.48
CA CYS A 98 -13.73 19.83 -7.80
C CYS A 98 -12.40 19.13 -8.04
N GLY A 99 -12.46 17.92 -8.63
CA GLY A 99 -11.31 17.13 -9.06
C GLY A 99 -11.04 17.27 -10.56
N ARG A 100 -9.84 16.94 -11.00
CA ARG A 100 -9.51 16.81 -12.43
C ARG A 100 -10.37 15.71 -13.08
N THR A 101 -10.61 14.61 -12.35
CA THR A 101 -11.51 13.51 -12.71
C THR A 101 -12.60 13.36 -11.63
N PRO A 102 -13.65 12.57 -11.87
CA PRO A 102 -14.64 12.26 -10.85
C PRO A 102 -14.03 11.66 -9.57
N ARG A 103 -12.99 10.81 -9.68
CA ARG A 103 -12.23 10.27 -8.54
C ARG A 103 -11.56 11.37 -7.73
N GLY A 104 -10.92 12.35 -8.38
CA GLY A 104 -10.35 13.51 -7.69
C GLY A 104 -11.40 14.31 -6.92
N THR A 105 -12.63 14.41 -7.43
CA THR A 105 -13.75 15.05 -6.70
C THR A 105 -14.11 14.29 -5.43
N VAL A 106 -14.15 12.95 -5.48
CA VAL A 106 -14.39 12.12 -4.28
C VAL A 106 -13.32 12.38 -3.21
N TYR A 107 -12.06 12.40 -3.61
CA TYR A 107 -10.94 12.68 -2.71
C TYR A 107 -11.00 14.10 -2.13
N GLY A 108 -11.38 15.09 -2.96
CA GLY A 108 -11.59 16.46 -2.52
C GLY A 108 -12.69 16.58 -1.46
N VAL A 109 -13.78 15.84 -1.58
CA VAL A 109 -14.84 15.82 -0.56
C VAL A 109 -14.34 15.25 0.76
N TYR A 110 -13.63 14.12 0.76
CA TYR A 110 -13.07 13.58 2.01
C TYR A 110 -12.00 14.51 2.61
N ARG A 111 -11.19 15.19 1.78
CA ARG A 111 -10.25 16.22 2.27
C ARG A 111 -10.97 17.40 2.91
N PHE A 112 -12.07 17.84 2.33
CA PHE A 112 -12.89 18.89 2.92
C PHE A 112 -13.49 18.47 4.27
N LEU A 113 -14.00 17.25 4.38
CA LEU A 113 -14.51 16.69 5.64
C LEU A 113 -13.38 16.57 6.70
N GLU A 114 -12.18 16.16 6.29
CA GLU A 114 -11.01 16.15 7.18
C GLU A 114 -10.73 17.55 7.77
N GLU A 115 -10.82 18.59 6.92
CA GLU A 115 -10.54 19.97 7.31
C GLU A 115 -11.58 20.55 8.26
N ILE A 116 -12.88 20.34 7.99
CA ILE A 116 -13.93 21.10 8.67
C ILE A 116 -14.57 20.37 9.85
N ILE A 117 -14.58 19.04 9.85
CA ILE A 117 -15.14 18.23 10.95
C ILE A 117 -14.16 17.20 11.51
N GLY A 118 -12.86 17.28 11.16
CA GLY A 118 -11.85 16.36 11.67
C GLY A 118 -12.10 14.91 11.26
N PHE A 119 -12.73 14.66 10.11
CA PHE A 119 -13.02 13.31 9.65
C PHE A 119 -11.74 12.46 9.52
N ARG A 120 -11.77 11.25 10.05
CA ARG A 120 -10.71 10.23 9.86
C ARG A 120 -11.35 8.85 9.70
N CYS A 121 -10.78 8.04 8.82
CA CYS A 121 -11.08 6.62 8.66
C CYS A 121 -9.82 5.82 8.99
N PHE A 122 -9.70 5.35 10.23
CA PHE A 122 -8.50 4.68 10.74
C PHE A 122 -8.41 3.23 10.29
N THR A 123 -9.55 2.53 10.30
CA THR A 123 -9.68 1.14 9.82
C THR A 123 -10.99 1.00 9.04
N LYS A 124 -11.23 -0.15 8.45
CA LYS A 124 -12.53 -0.41 7.78
C LYS A 124 -13.74 -0.30 8.74
N ASP A 125 -13.52 -0.46 10.04
CA ASP A 125 -14.55 -0.48 11.08
C ASP A 125 -14.52 0.75 11.99
N ILE A 126 -13.50 1.61 11.88
CA ILE A 126 -13.30 2.76 12.79
C ILE A 126 -13.16 4.04 12.00
N GLU A 127 -14.17 4.89 12.10
CA GLU A 127 -14.11 6.26 11.62
C GLU A 127 -14.50 7.24 12.74
N THR A 128 -13.91 8.42 12.71
CA THR A 128 -14.20 9.49 13.67
C THR A 128 -14.46 10.80 12.97
N PHE A 129 -15.26 11.64 13.57
CA PHE A 129 -15.46 13.04 13.20
C PHE A 129 -16.08 13.79 14.37
N ASP A 130 -15.85 15.09 14.40
CA ASP A 130 -16.38 15.95 15.44
C ASP A 130 -17.88 16.22 15.22
N LYS A 131 -18.67 15.98 16.24
CA LYS A 131 -20.07 16.42 16.29
C LYS A 131 -20.13 17.81 16.88
N ARG A 132 -20.54 18.79 16.06
CA ARG A 132 -20.55 20.21 16.42
C ARG A 132 -21.88 20.82 16.05
N GLY A 133 -22.52 21.56 16.96
CA GLY A 133 -23.75 22.31 16.66
C GLY A 133 -23.56 23.43 15.63
N LYS A 134 -22.32 23.95 15.50
CA LYS A 134 -21.91 24.95 14.50
C LYS A 134 -20.78 24.40 13.63
N ILE A 135 -20.97 24.40 12.31
CA ILE A 135 -19.92 24.14 11.31
C ILE A 135 -19.70 25.44 10.54
N ALA A 136 -18.47 25.95 10.59
CA ALA A 136 -18.09 27.18 9.92
C ALA A 136 -16.76 27.02 9.19
N VAL A 137 -16.60 27.72 8.08
CA VAL A 137 -15.43 27.71 7.22
C VAL A 137 -14.96 29.15 6.97
N SER A 138 -13.68 29.38 7.18
CA SER A 138 -13.02 30.63 6.71
C SER A 138 -12.73 30.55 5.21
N ASP A 139 -12.06 31.56 4.64
CA ASP A 139 -11.54 31.47 3.28
C ASP A 139 -10.63 30.24 3.16
N ILE A 140 -10.94 29.36 2.19
CA ILE A 140 -10.22 28.13 1.90
C ILE A 140 -9.70 28.17 0.46
N ASP A 141 -8.47 27.73 0.24
CA ASP A 141 -7.87 27.48 -1.07
C ASP A 141 -6.87 26.33 -0.93
N ILE A 142 -7.34 25.12 -1.16
CA ILE A 142 -6.56 23.88 -1.07
C ILE A 142 -6.43 23.31 -2.47
N THR A 143 -5.19 23.00 -2.87
CA THR A 143 -4.91 22.26 -4.10
C THR A 143 -4.02 21.09 -3.72
N GLU A 144 -4.46 19.88 -4.02
CA GLU A 144 -3.70 18.66 -3.74
C GLU A 144 -3.58 17.79 -4.98
N ASN A 145 -2.41 17.17 -5.11
CA ASN A 145 -2.12 16.07 -6.02
C ASN A 145 -1.51 14.91 -5.20
N PRO A 146 -1.75 13.66 -5.55
CA PRO A 146 -1.08 12.55 -4.89
C PRO A 146 0.43 12.58 -5.16
N SER A 147 1.23 12.15 -4.17
CA SER A 147 2.67 11.96 -4.35
C SER A 147 2.98 10.82 -5.33
N PHE A 148 2.11 9.82 -5.42
CA PHE A 148 2.24 8.68 -6.33
C PHE A 148 0.92 8.43 -7.07
N GLU A 149 1.01 8.14 -8.38
CA GLU A 149 -0.16 7.84 -9.23
C GLU A 149 -0.80 6.49 -8.93
N TYR A 150 -0.02 5.50 -8.46
CA TYR A 150 -0.49 4.20 -8.00
C TYR A 150 -0.14 4.01 -6.52
N ARG A 151 -1.15 3.67 -5.72
CA ARG A 151 -1.04 3.56 -4.25
C ARG A 151 -1.75 2.31 -3.78
N ASP A 152 -0.94 1.36 -3.30
CA ASP A 152 -1.42 0.06 -2.82
C ASP A 152 -0.79 -0.25 -1.47
N THR A 153 -1.60 -0.48 -0.46
CA THR A 153 -1.14 -0.84 0.89
C THR A 153 -1.26 -2.34 1.15
N TYR A 154 -1.42 -3.16 0.23
CA TYR A 154 -1.56 -4.63 0.25
C TYR A 154 -1.80 -5.29 1.64
N PHE A 155 -2.49 -4.59 2.52
CA PHE A 155 -3.03 -5.10 3.78
C PHE A 155 -4.48 -5.51 3.57
N ARG A 156 -4.90 -6.62 4.14
CA ARG A 156 -6.25 -7.15 3.91
C ARG A 156 -7.37 -6.16 4.24
N GLY A 157 -7.23 -5.40 5.32
CA GLY A 157 -8.18 -4.36 5.71
C GLY A 157 -8.32 -3.24 4.68
N ALA A 158 -7.24 -2.96 3.93
CA ALA A 158 -7.21 -1.93 2.89
C ALA A 158 -7.87 -2.37 1.57
N PHE A 159 -8.25 -3.64 1.41
CA PHE A 159 -9.05 -4.11 0.28
C PHE A 159 -10.53 -3.77 0.43
N ASP A 160 -10.96 -3.35 1.62
CA ASP A 160 -12.29 -2.78 1.82
C ASP A 160 -12.46 -1.53 0.95
N CYS A 161 -13.56 -1.49 0.19
CA CYS A 161 -13.84 -0.44 -0.76
C CYS A 161 -13.97 0.94 -0.10
N ASP A 162 -14.69 1.02 1.01
CA ASP A 162 -14.95 2.30 1.68
C ASP A 162 -13.72 2.83 2.39
N TYR A 163 -12.94 1.94 3.03
CA TYR A 163 -11.64 2.30 3.59
C TYR A 163 -10.69 2.84 2.51
N ALA A 164 -10.59 2.12 1.38
CA ALA A 164 -9.70 2.50 0.28
C ALA A 164 -10.06 3.89 -0.29
N VAL A 165 -11.34 4.14 -0.56
CA VAL A 165 -11.80 5.43 -1.08
C VAL A 165 -11.54 6.56 -0.09
N LYS A 166 -11.85 6.36 1.20
CA LYS A 166 -11.68 7.37 2.26
C LYS A 166 -10.20 7.70 2.51
N ASN A 167 -9.30 6.73 2.32
CA ASN A 167 -7.85 6.90 2.46
C ASN A 167 -7.11 7.09 1.13
N ARG A 168 -7.82 7.34 0.02
CA ARG A 168 -7.27 7.65 -1.31
C ARG A 168 -6.36 6.57 -1.89
N ILE A 169 -6.59 5.30 -1.53
CA ILE A 169 -5.98 4.13 -2.17
C ILE A 169 -6.69 3.90 -3.52
N ASN A 170 -5.93 3.56 -4.56
CA ASN A 170 -6.49 3.27 -5.89
C ASN A 170 -6.03 1.92 -6.44
N SER A 171 -5.65 1.02 -5.56
CA SER A 171 -5.04 -0.26 -5.88
C SER A 171 -5.95 -1.16 -6.73
N SER A 172 -5.34 -2.06 -7.48
CA SER A 172 -6.06 -3.07 -8.27
C SER A 172 -6.89 -4.05 -7.41
N LEU A 173 -6.54 -4.20 -6.14
CA LEU A 173 -7.15 -5.16 -5.21
C LEU A 173 -8.28 -4.56 -4.36
N ALA A 174 -8.25 -3.25 -4.11
CA ALA A 174 -9.36 -2.55 -3.48
C ALA A 174 -10.52 -2.49 -4.47
N LEU A 175 -11.53 -3.33 -4.29
CA LEU A 175 -12.63 -3.52 -5.25
C LEU A 175 -13.55 -2.30 -5.35
N ILE A 176 -12.98 -1.12 -5.67
CA ILE A 176 -13.66 0.16 -5.79
C ILE A 176 -14.46 0.18 -7.10
N PRO A 177 -15.78 0.28 -7.05
CA PRO A 177 -16.61 0.36 -8.23
C PRO A 177 -16.56 1.77 -8.84
N ASP A 178 -16.97 1.90 -10.11
CA ASP A 178 -16.85 3.16 -10.86
C ASP A 178 -17.70 4.29 -10.28
N GLU A 179 -18.85 3.96 -9.67
CA GLU A 179 -19.70 4.92 -8.95
C GLU A 179 -19.05 5.52 -7.68
N LYS A 180 -17.96 4.92 -7.17
CA LYS A 180 -17.14 5.47 -6.08
C LYS A 180 -15.80 6.04 -6.56
N GLY A 181 -15.62 6.20 -7.87
CA GLY A 181 -14.40 6.73 -8.49
C GLY A 181 -13.51 5.68 -9.17
N GLY A 182 -13.85 4.39 -9.05
CA GLY A 182 -13.10 3.30 -9.67
C GLY A 182 -11.68 3.12 -9.10
N ARG A 183 -10.90 2.26 -9.76
CA ARG A 183 -9.54 1.88 -9.36
C ARG A 183 -8.62 1.74 -10.57
N THR A 184 -7.31 1.61 -10.33
CA THR A 184 -6.35 1.23 -11.37
C THR A 184 -6.38 -0.27 -11.54
N LYS A 185 -6.90 -0.75 -12.68
CA LYS A 185 -7.09 -2.18 -12.92
C LYS A 185 -5.88 -2.76 -13.64
N PHE A 186 -5.23 -3.75 -13.02
CA PHE A 186 -4.22 -4.60 -13.62
C PHE A 186 -4.82 -5.92 -14.08
N TYR A 187 -4.32 -6.43 -15.20
CA TYR A 187 -4.49 -7.82 -15.59
C TYR A 187 -3.19 -8.58 -15.33
N ASN A 188 -3.28 -9.75 -14.67
CA ASN A 188 -2.13 -10.53 -14.21
C ASN A 188 -1.13 -9.67 -13.42
N PHE A 189 -1.54 -9.20 -12.26
CA PHE A 189 -0.81 -8.26 -11.40
C PHE A 189 0.60 -8.71 -10.97
N HIS A 190 0.89 -10.03 -11.04
CA HIS A 190 2.12 -10.65 -10.54
C HIS A 190 2.97 -11.22 -11.68
N HIS A 191 3.65 -12.33 -11.40
CA HIS A 191 4.44 -13.15 -12.30
C HIS A 191 3.56 -13.75 -13.41
N SER A 192 3.88 -13.50 -14.67
CA SER A 192 2.96 -13.80 -15.77
C SER A 192 3.60 -14.49 -16.99
N PHE A 193 4.90 -14.73 -17.00
CA PHE A 193 5.53 -15.36 -18.17
C PHE A 193 4.90 -16.70 -18.53
N TYR A 194 4.61 -17.54 -17.53
CA TYR A 194 3.96 -18.84 -17.78
C TYR A 194 2.44 -18.75 -17.98
N ASP A 195 1.81 -17.60 -17.68
CA ASP A 195 0.43 -17.34 -18.08
C ASP A 195 0.35 -16.88 -19.55
N ILE A 196 1.38 -16.18 -20.02
CA ILE A 196 1.49 -15.76 -21.43
C ILE A 196 1.76 -16.99 -22.31
N LEU A 197 2.79 -17.76 -21.98
CA LEU A 197 3.17 -18.99 -22.68
C LEU A 197 3.16 -20.17 -21.70
N PRO A 198 1.99 -20.79 -21.45
CA PRO A 198 1.89 -21.90 -20.51
C PRO A 198 2.70 -23.12 -20.95
N PRO A 199 3.61 -23.66 -20.12
CA PRO A 199 4.46 -24.78 -20.50
C PRO A 199 3.69 -26.06 -20.88
N ASP A 200 2.51 -26.25 -20.28
CA ASP A 200 1.67 -27.43 -20.58
C ASP A 200 1.04 -27.38 -21.98
N ILE A 201 1.01 -26.18 -22.59
CA ILE A 201 0.50 -25.99 -23.96
C ILE A 201 1.64 -26.00 -24.97
N TYR A 202 2.74 -25.31 -24.67
CA TYR A 202 3.76 -25.01 -25.69
C TYR A 202 5.04 -25.83 -25.57
N PHE A 203 5.41 -26.35 -24.38
CA PHE A 203 6.75 -26.88 -24.15
C PHE A 203 7.08 -28.10 -25.03
N ASP A 204 6.15 -28.99 -25.22
CA ASP A 204 6.41 -30.27 -25.93
C ASP A 204 6.67 -30.05 -27.44
N GLU A 205 6.08 -28.99 -28.03
CA GLU A 205 6.27 -28.61 -29.44
C GLU A 205 7.34 -27.52 -29.61
N HIS A 206 7.49 -26.64 -28.61
CA HIS A 206 8.34 -25.44 -28.61
C HIS A 206 9.19 -25.31 -27.34
N PRO A 207 10.06 -26.29 -27.01
CA PRO A 207 10.91 -26.20 -25.83
C PRO A 207 11.86 -24.99 -25.89
N GLU A 208 12.18 -24.47 -27.09
CA GLU A 208 13.01 -23.27 -27.30
C GLU A 208 12.38 -21.97 -26.83
N TYR A 209 11.08 -21.95 -26.53
CA TYR A 209 10.40 -20.78 -25.92
C TYR A 209 10.78 -20.58 -24.45
N TYR A 210 11.36 -21.59 -23.81
CA TYR A 210 11.64 -21.61 -22.37
C TYR A 210 13.14 -21.47 -22.10
N SER A 211 13.47 -21.08 -20.86
CA SER A 211 14.86 -20.82 -20.49
C SER A 211 15.75 -22.03 -20.68
N LEU A 212 16.92 -21.82 -21.29
CA LEU A 212 18.03 -22.76 -21.34
C LEU A 212 18.93 -22.51 -20.14
N VAL A 213 19.05 -23.49 -19.26
CA VAL A 213 19.91 -23.44 -18.07
C VAL A 213 20.76 -24.70 -18.06
N ASP A 214 22.07 -24.56 -17.96
CA ASP A 214 23.03 -25.68 -17.98
C ASP A 214 22.83 -26.69 -19.12
N GLY A 215 22.45 -26.17 -20.29
CA GLY A 215 22.21 -26.97 -21.49
C GLY A 215 20.83 -27.64 -21.57
N VAL A 216 19.95 -27.43 -20.60
CA VAL A 216 18.61 -28.02 -20.53
C VAL A 216 17.53 -26.94 -20.64
N ARG A 217 16.49 -27.19 -21.47
CA ARG A 217 15.29 -26.35 -21.48
C ARG A 217 14.37 -26.73 -20.32
N LEU A 218 13.92 -25.72 -19.55
CA LEU A 218 13.16 -25.94 -18.33
C LEU A 218 11.66 -25.79 -18.57
N LYS A 219 10.90 -26.89 -18.42
CA LYS A 219 9.42 -26.88 -18.44
C LYS A 219 8.84 -26.24 -17.17
N GLN A 220 9.50 -26.43 -16.02
CA GLN A 220 9.05 -25.94 -14.71
C GLN A 220 10.17 -25.19 -14.02
N ASN A 221 9.83 -24.33 -13.07
CA ASN A 221 10.77 -23.57 -12.25
C ASN A 221 11.76 -22.72 -13.07
N GLY A 222 11.39 -22.33 -14.28
CA GLY A 222 12.21 -21.55 -15.18
C GLY A 222 11.53 -20.24 -15.64
N GLN A 223 12.12 -19.65 -16.66
CA GLN A 223 11.65 -18.41 -17.29
C GLN A 223 11.36 -18.69 -18.78
N LEU A 224 11.01 -17.65 -19.54
CA LEU A 224 10.96 -17.72 -21.01
C LEU A 224 12.35 -17.44 -21.61
N CYS A 225 12.54 -17.85 -22.87
CA CYS A 225 13.66 -17.43 -23.71
C CYS A 225 13.31 -16.10 -24.39
N LEU A 226 13.73 -14.99 -23.80
CA LEU A 226 13.25 -13.65 -24.11
C LEU A 226 13.77 -13.08 -25.45
N THR A 227 14.72 -13.76 -26.10
CA THR A 227 15.30 -13.39 -27.40
C THR A 227 14.90 -14.36 -28.52
N ASN A 228 14.01 -15.31 -28.25
CA ASN A 228 13.42 -16.18 -29.27
C ASN A 228 12.30 -15.42 -29.97
N GLU A 229 12.44 -15.17 -31.30
CA GLU A 229 11.49 -14.35 -32.05
C GLU A 229 10.09 -14.96 -32.16
N ASP A 230 9.99 -16.29 -32.24
CA ASP A 230 8.69 -16.97 -32.32
C ASP A 230 7.97 -16.88 -30.97
N ALA A 231 8.70 -17.03 -29.84
CA ALA A 231 8.16 -16.81 -28.51
C ALA A 231 7.70 -15.34 -28.30
N VAL A 232 8.47 -14.36 -28.81
CA VAL A 232 8.08 -12.94 -28.78
C VAL A 232 6.78 -12.73 -29.56
N ASN A 233 6.67 -13.26 -30.78
CA ASN A 233 5.50 -13.09 -31.63
C ASN A 233 4.25 -13.75 -31.02
N GLU A 234 4.39 -14.95 -30.46
CA GLU A 234 3.27 -15.61 -29.78
C GLU A 234 2.87 -14.85 -28.50
N ALA A 235 3.83 -14.34 -27.73
CA ALA A 235 3.55 -13.50 -26.55
C ALA A 235 2.77 -12.22 -26.93
N ILE A 236 3.15 -11.55 -28.01
CA ILE A 236 2.42 -10.38 -28.54
C ILE A 236 0.96 -10.74 -28.83
N LYS A 237 0.73 -11.86 -29.51
CA LYS A 237 -0.62 -12.34 -29.84
C LYS A 237 -1.43 -12.60 -28.56
N ARG A 238 -0.85 -13.29 -27.56
CA ARG A 238 -1.49 -13.61 -26.27
C ARG A 238 -1.84 -12.35 -25.47
N VAL A 239 -0.93 -11.37 -25.41
CA VAL A 239 -1.21 -10.10 -24.72
C VAL A 239 -2.32 -9.31 -25.43
N LYS A 240 -2.38 -9.29 -26.76
CA LYS A 240 -3.50 -8.70 -27.51
C LYS A 240 -4.83 -9.42 -27.22
N GLU A 241 -4.82 -10.74 -27.06
CA GLU A 241 -6.01 -11.51 -26.65
C GLU A 241 -6.46 -11.12 -25.24
N TRP A 242 -5.54 -10.93 -24.30
CA TRP A 242 -5.85 -10.46 -22.95
C TRP A 242 -6.51 -9.07 -22.98
N ILE A 243 -5.95 -8.14 -23.75
CA ILE A 243 -6.50 -6.77 -23.85
C ILE A 243 -7.93 -6.81 -24.40
N ARG A 244 -8.20 -7.62 -25.44
CA ARG A 244 -9.55 -7.77 -25.99
C ARG A 244 -10.53 -8.40 -25.00
N SER A 245 -10.07 -9.33 -24.16
CA SER A 245 -10.90 -10.00 -23.15
C SER A 245 -11.14 -9.13 -21.91
N ARG A 246 -10.26 -8.17 -21.65
CA ARG A 246 -10.32 -7.30 -20.46
C ARG A 246 -10.10 -5.82 -20.82
N PRO A 247 -11.02 -5.25 -21.62
CA PRO A 247 -10.93 -3.85 -22.06
C PRO A 247 -11.09 -2.85 -20.90
N ASP A 248 -11.51 -3.31 -19.74
CA ASP A 248 -11.61 -2.54 -18.50
C ASP A 248 -10.27 -2.37 -17.78
N CYS A 249 -9.22 -3.14 -18.15
CA CYS A 249 -7.89 -3.03 -17.59
C CYS A 249 -7.01 -2.06 -18.40
N LYS A 250 -6.25 -1.22 -17.70
CA LYS A 250 -5.29 -0.30 -18.32
C LYS A 250 -3.86 -0.84 -18.30
N VAL A 251 -3.55 -1.76 -17.40
CA VAL A 251 -2.20 -2.29 -17.20
C VAL A 251 -2.21 -3.81 -17.34
N PHE A 252 -1.30 -4.33 -18.16
CA PHE A 252 -1.13 -5.76 -18.40
C PHE A 252 0.29 -6.18 -18.00
N SER A 253 0.38 -7.20 -17.13
CA SER A 253 1.68 -7.66 -16.63
C SER A 253 2.33 -8.62 -17.60
N VAL A 254 3.58 -8.32 -17.97
CA VAL A 254 4.50 -9.15 -18.75
C VAL A 254 5.78 -9.26 -17.92
N ALA A 255 5.75 -10.15 -16.92
CA ALA A 255 6.73 -10.18 -15.85
C ALA A 255 7.28 -11.57 -15.60
N GLN A 256 8.57 -11.61 -15.26
CA GLN A 256 9.30 -12.84 -14.91
C GLN A 256 8.56 -13.66 -13.84
N ASN A 257 8.74 -14.99 -13.90
CA ASN A 257 8.26 -15.90 -12.86
C ASN A 257 9.07 -15.74 -11.56
N ASP A 258 8.55 -16.22 -10.45
CA ASP A 258 9.22 -16.19 -9.13
C ASP A 258 10.31 -17.27 -9.00
N TRP A 259 11.20 -17.32 -10.01
CA TRP A 259 12.33 -18.25 -10.11
C TRP A 259 13.57 -17.54 -10.62
N SER A 260 14.75 -18.00 -10.20
CA SER A 260 16.03 -17.41 -10.63
C SER A 260 16.52 -17.91 -11.99
N ASN A 261 15.96 -18.95 -12.57
CA ASN A 261 16.48 -19.69 -13.73
C ASN A 261 16.24 -18.94 -15.07
N ASN A 262 16.84 -17.74 -15.22
CA ASN A 262 16.80 -16.99 -16.47
C ASN A 262 17.56 -17.72 -17.60
N CYS A 263 17.17 -17.44 -18.84
CA CYS A 263 17.72 -18.10 -20.02
C CYS A 263 19.19 -17.70 -20.26
N THR A 264 20.06 -18.70 -20.39
CA THR A 264 21.49 -18.55 -20.72
C THR A 264 21.83 -19.01 -22.14
N CYS A 265 20.84 -19.05 -23.06
CA CYS A 265 21.13 -19.32 -24.46
C CYS A 265 22.05 -18.23 -25.05
N PRO A 266 22.75 -18.49 -26.17
CA PRO A 266 23.74 -17.54 -26.73
C PRO A 266 23.19 -16.13 -26.92
N LYS A 267 21.96 -15.96 -27.47
CA LYS A 267 21.36 -14.65 -27.72
C LYS A 267 20.97 -13.91 -26.42
N CYS A 268 20.37 -14.62 -25.44
CA CYS A 268 20.05 -14.01 -24.15
C CYS A 268 21.32 -13.58 -23.43
N ARG A 269 22.34 -14.43 -23.40
CA ARG A 269 23.63 -14.14 -22.79
C ARG A 269 24.32 -12.93 -23.44
N GLU A 270 24.39 -12.88 -24.77
CA GLU A 270 24.96 -11.75 -25.49
C GLU A 270 24.26 -10.43 -25.16
N THR A 271 22.91 -10.47 -25.07
CA THR A 271 22.11 -9.30 -24.69
C THR A 271 22.41 -8.86 -23.27
N ASP A 272 22.41 -9.81 -22.33
CA ASP A 272 22.61 -9.50 -20.90
C ASP A 272 24.04 -9.04 -20.59
N GLU A 273 25.05 -9.63 -21.25
CA GLU A 273 26.45 -9.19 -21.15
C GLU A 273 26.64 -7.77 -21.69
N LYS A 274 26.06 -7.47 -22.86
CA LYS A 274 26.07 -6.12 -23.43
C LYS A 274 25.43 -5.10 -22.50
N GLU A 275 24.27 -5.43 -21.94
CA GLU A 275 23.53 -4.56 -21.04
C GLU A 275 24.07 -4.56 -19.60
N GLY A 276 24.94 -5.52 -19.26
CA GLY A 276 25.57 -5.64 -17.94
C GLY A 276 24.61 -6.11 -16.84
N SER A 277 23.43 -6.65 -17.23
CA SER A 277 22.40 -7.17 -16.36
C SER A 277 21.40 -8.03 -17.15
N PRO A 278 20.84 -9.10 -16.56
CA PRO A 278 19.73 -9.86 -17.15
C PRO A 278 18.44 -9.04 -17.36
N SER A 279 18.34 -7.86 -16.78
CA SER A 279 17.26 -6.93 -17.12
C SER A 279 17.29 -6.49 -18.60
N GLY A 280 18.45 -6.63 -19.26
CA GLY A 280 18.59 -6.34 -20.68
C GLY A 280 17.65 -7.17 -21.54
N SER A 281 17.68 -8.49 -21.41
CA SER A 281 16.77 -9.38 -22.14
C SER A 281 15.31 -9.19 -21.74
N ILE A 282 15.02 -8.87 -20.48
CA ILE A 282 13.65 -8.56 -20.02
C ILE A 282 13.13 -7.31 -20.71
N ILE A 283 13.87 -6.19 -20.69
CA ILE A 283 13.42 -4.95 -21.33
C ILE A 283 13.37 -5.09 -22.85
N TYR A 284 14.26 -5.87 -23.46
CA TYR A 284 14.16 -6.21 -24.88
C TYR A 284 12.81 -6.87 -25.21
N PHE A 285 12.44 -7.93 -24.48
CA PHE A 285 11.19 -8.67 -24.68
C PHE A 285 9.95 -7.79 -24.45
N VAL A 286 9.94 -7.09 -23.32
CA VAL A 286 8.82 -6.24 -22.93
C VAL A 286 8.63 -5.08 -23.92
N ASN A 287 9.72 -4.45 -24.38
CA ASN A 287 9.66 -3.38 -25.35
C ASN A 287 9.07 -3.85 -26.70
N ARG A 288 9.41 -5.07 -27.18
CA ARG A 288 8.85 -5.64 -28.41
C ARG A 288 7.34 -5.82 -28.31
N ILE A 289 6.86 -6.29 -27.14
CA ILE A 289 5.43 -6.40 -26.87
C ILE A 289 4.79 -5.02 -26.77
N ALA A 290 5.36 -4.12 -25.99
CA ALA A 290 4.85 -2.77 -25.77
C ALA A 290 4.74 -1.95 -27.07
N GLU A 291 5.70 -2.11 -27.98
CA GLU A 291 5.69 -1.47 -29.30
C GLU A 291 4.50 -1.90 -30.15
N GLU A 292 4.21 -3.19 -30.19
CA GLU A 292 3.08 -3.71 -30.97
C GLU A 292 1.72 -3.41 -30.32
N ILE A 293 1.67 -3.33 -28.99
CA ILE A 293 0.46 -2.94 -28.28
C ILE A 293 0.15 -1.46 -28.47
N GLU A 294 1.13 -0.58 -28.39
CA GLU A 294 0.94 0.88 -28.54
C GLU A 294 0.29 1.26 -29.89
N LYS A 295 0.55 0.48 -30.97
CA LYS A 295 -0.03 0.74 -32.29
C LYS A 295 -1.56 0.60 -32.34
N GLU A 296 -2.12 -0.31 -31.54
CA GLU A 296 -3.55 -0.61 -31.51
C GLU A 296 -4.24 -0.09 -30.24
N TYR A 297 -3.50 0.02 -29.14
CA TYR A 297 -3.99 0.35 -27.80
C TYR A 297 -3.08 1.39 -27.11
N PRO A 298 -3.07 2.66 -27.58
CA PRO A 298 -2.11 3.68 -27.13
C PRO A 298 -2.22 4.05 -25.64
N ASP A 299 -3.37 3.78 -25.00
CA ASP A 299 -3.60 4.06 -23.57
C ASP A 299 -3.28 2.88 -22.65
N VAL A 300 -2.81 1.74 -23.21
CA VAL A 300 -2.47 0.54 -22.45
C VAL A 300 -1.00 0.58 -22.04
N LEU A 301 -0.76 0.28 -20.77
CA LEU A 301 0.57 0.15 -20.21
C LEU A 301 0.95 -1.32 -20.01
N ILE A 302 2.22 -1.65 -20.29
CA ILE A 302 2.79 -2.97 -20.07
C ILE A 302 3.67 -2.93 -18.83
N HIS A 303 3.33 -3.73 -17.83
CA HIS A 303 4.04 -3.80 -16.56
C HIS A 303 5.06 -4.95 -16.56
N THR A 304 6.25 -4.72 -16.00
CA THR A 304 7.24 -5.77 -15.75
C THR A 304 7.95 -5.57 -14.42
N PHE A 305 8.65 -6.62 -13.94
CA PHE A 305 9.48 -6.54 -12.74
C PHE A 305 10.95 -6.26 -13.05
N ALA A 306 11.60 -5.55 -12.12
CA ALA A 306 13.04 -5.57 -11.88
C ALA A 306 13.25 -6.19 -10.48
N TYR A 307 13.50 -7.51 -10.43
CA TYR A 307 13.39 -8.31 -9.23
C TYR A 307 14.48 -9.39 -9.18
N GLN A 308 15.12 -9.56 -8.02
CA GLN A 308 16.20 -10.53 -7.83
C GLN A 308 17.29 -10.39 -8.92
N TYR A 309 17.46 -11.40 -9.79
CA TYR A 309 18.51 -11.44 -10.81
C TYR A 309 18.41 -10.29 -11.84
N SER A 310 17.23 -9.70 -12.05
CA SER A 310 16.99 -8.61 -13.00
C SER A 310 16.92 -7.23 -12.35
N ARG A 311 17.22 -7.09 -11.05
CA ARG A 311 17.05 -5.85 -10.28
C ARG A 311 17.91 -4.69 -10.80
N LYS A 312 19.11 -4.98 -11.28
CA LYS A 312 20.02 -3.97 -11.80
C LYS A 312 19.55 -3.42 -13.14
N ALA A 313 19.58 -2.10 -13.31
CA ALA A 313 19.18 -1.44 -14.56
C ALA A 313 20.13 -1.80 -15.72
N PRO A 314 19.62 -1.92 -16.97
CA PRO A 314 20.44 -2.16 -18.15
C PRO A 314 21.21 -0.90 -18.56
N LYS A 315 22.37 -1.07 -19.25
CA LYS A 315 23.24 0.05 -19.61
C LYS A 315 22.71 0.90 -20.77
N PHE A 316 22.22 0.26 -21.84
CA PHE A 316 21.92 0.93 -23.11
C PHE A 316 20.42 0.91 -23.47
N ILE A 317 19.76 -0.24 -23.31
CA ILE A 317 18.34 -0.35 -23.60
C ILE A 317 17.52 0.46 -22.58
N ARG A 318 16.43 1.07 -23.04
CA ARG A 318 15.51 1.86 -22.20
C ARG A 318 14.12 1.29 -22.29
N PRO A 319 13.36 1.25 -21.19
CA PRO A 319 11.93 0.95 -21.27
C PRO A 319 11.23 1.97 -22.16
N ARG A 320 10.25 1.52 -22.96
CA ARG A 320 9.37 2.43 -23.73
C ARG A 320 8.49 3.26 -22.81
N ASP A 321 7.93 4.34 -23.34
CA ASP A 321 7.07 5.27 -22.57
C ASP A 321 5.79 4.62 -22.02
N ASN A 322 5.32 3.55 -22.66
CA ASN A 322 4.19 2.74 -22.21
C ASN A 322 4.59 1.51 -21.38
N VAL A 323 5.81 1.48 -20.82
CA VAL A 323 6.28 0.40 -19.95
C VAL A 323 6.40 0.89 -18.51
N ILE A 324 5.78 0.16 -17.59
CA ILE A 324 5.97 0.30 -16.15
C ILE A 324 7.04 -0.70 -15.71
N VAL A 325 8.12 -0.23 -15.12
CA VAL A 325 9.11 -1.08 -14.43
C VAL A 325 8.82 -1.03 -12.93
N ARG A 326 8.53 -2.18 -12.32
CA ARG A 326 8.36 -2.30 -10.87
C ARG A 326 9.60 -2.91 -10.25
N LEU A 327 10.38 -2.07 -9.57
CA LEU A 327 11.58 -2.47 -8.85
C LEU A 327 11.20 -2.99 -7.45
N CYS A 328 11.74 -4.17 -7.08
CA CYS A 328 11.47 -4.82 -5.81
C CYS A 328 12.71 -4.78 -4.91
N ASN A 329 12.51 -4.63 -3.59
CA ASN A 329 13.57 -4.48 -2.59
C ASN A 329 13.57 -5.57 -1.51
N ILE A 330 13.11 -6.77 -1.85
CA ILE A 330 12.88 -7.89 -0.90
C ILE A 330 14.10 -8.25 -0.04
N GLU A 331 15.31 -8.00 -0.53
CA GLU A 331 16.56 -8.30 0.20
C GLU A 331 17.04 -7.14 1.08
N CYS A 332 16.32 -6.02 1.11
CA CYS A 332 16.69 -4.85 1.89
C CYS A 332 16.49 -5.06 3.39
N SER A 333 16.97 -4.09 4.17
CA SER A 333 16.73 -3.99 5.61
C SER A 333 15.99 -2.69 5.90
N TRP A 334 15.03 -2.74 6.84
CA TRP A 334 14.14 -1.63 7.20
C TRP A 334 14.39 -1.11 8.63
N ASP A 335 15.59 -1.27 9.16
CA ASP A 335 16.02 -0.79 10.48
C ASP A 335 16.54 0.65 10.49
N GLU A 336 16.89 1.17 9.32
CA GLU A 336 17.31 2.54 9.04
C GLU A 336 16.70 2.99 7.71
N ASN A 337 16.53 4.32 7.49
CA ASN A 337 16.11 4.79 6.18
C ASN A 337 17.19 4.48 5.10
N LEU A 338 16.76 4.42 3.85
CA LEU A 338 17.60 3.98 2.73
C LEU A 338 18.92 4.76 2.61
N ARG A 339 18.92 6.06 2.89
CA ARG A 339 20.12 6.92 2.81
C ARG A 339 21.10 6.64 3.94
N GLU A 340 20.60 6.53 5.16
CA GLU A 340 21.40 6.19 6.34
C GLU A 340 21.98 4.79 6.18
N LYS A 341 21.16 3.82 5.76
CA LYS A 341 21.62 2.44 5.56
C LYS A 341 22.71 2.34 4.50
N LYS A 342 22.59 3.09 3.39
CA LYS A 342 23.66 3.18 2.38
C LYS A 342 24.95 3.76 2.97
N ALA A 343 24.85 4.79 3.80
CA ALA A 343 25.99 5.44 4.42
C ALA A 343 26.68 4.54 5.46
N ASN A 344 25.87 3.86 6.31
CA ASN A 344 26.35 3.04 7.40
C ASN A 344 26.81 1.64 6.97
N SER A 345 26.26 1.11 5.87
CA SER A 345 26.50 -0.24 5.37
C SER A 345 26.61 -0.26 3.84
N PRO A 346 27.70 0.30 3.24
CA PRO A 346 27.82 0.51 1.79
C PRO A 346 27.87 -0.79 0.97
N GLU A 347 28.23 -1.91 1.58
CA GLU A 347 28.28 -3.24 0.94
C GLU A 347 26.96 -4.04 1.10
N SER A 348 25.91 -3.43 1.66
CA SER A 348 24.63 -4.10 1.90
C SER A 348 23.77 -4.16 0.64
N TYR A 349 22.85 -5.13 0.60
CA TYR A 349 21.79 -5.19 -0.42
C TYR A 349 20.94 -3.91 -0.48
N THR A 350 20.74 -3.23 0.65
CA THR A 350 20.04 -1.93 0.68
C THR A 350 20.85 -0.85 -0.04
N ALA A 351 22.17 -0.81 0.13
CA ALA A 351 23.04 0.13 -0.59
C ALA A 351 23.05 -0.15 -2.11
N GLU A 352 23.06 -1.41 -2.50
CA GLU A 352 22.90 -1.82 -3.91
C GLU A 352 21.54 -1.39 -4.46
N PHE A 353 20.45 -1.62 -3.72
CA PHE A 353 19.12 -1.18 -4.11
C PHE A 353 19.04 0.34 -4.33
N VAL A 354 19.67 1.13 -3.47
CA VAL A 354 19.76 2.60 -3.61
C VAL A 354 20.48 2.99 -4.92
N GLY A 355 21.46 2.23 -5.35
CA GLY A 355 22.08 2.36 -6.67
C GLY A 355 21.09 2.05 -7.80
N ASN A 356 20.42 0.91 -7.68
CA ASN A 356 19.49 0.43 -8.70
C ASN A 356 18.29 1.39 -8.91
N ILE A 357 17.67 1.89 -7.84
CA ILE A 357 16.54 2.84 -7.97
C ILE A 357 16.98 4.14 -8.65
N THR A 358 18.19 4.63 -8.32
CA THR A 358 18.75 5.82 -8.95
C THR A 358 18.95 5.61 -10.47
N ASP A 359 19.43 4.43 -10.87
CA ASP A 359 19.68 4.14 -12.28
C ASP A 359 18.40 3.88 -13.06
N TRP A 360 17.44 3.16 -12.50
CA TRP A 360 16.12 2.98 -13.09
C TRP A 360 15.35 4.30 -13.22
N GLY A 361 15.43 5.19 -12.23
CA GLY A 361 14.80 6.50 -12.26
C GLY A 361 15.26 7.40 -13.41
N LYS A 362 16.51 7.23 -13.87
CA LYS A 362 17.05 7.98 -15.01
C LYS A 362 16.50 7.50 -16.37
N ILE A 363 16.01 6.26 -16.46
CA ILE A 363 15.70 5.61 -17.73
C ILE A 363 14.25 5.20 -17.89
N SER A 364 13.46 5.20 -16.81
CA SER A 364 12.06 4.78 -16.81
C SER A 364 11.14 5.98 -16.67
N LYS A 365 10.14 6.09 -17.53
CA LYS A 365 9.07 7.09 -17.41
C LYS A 365 8.09 6.73 -16.29
N HIS A 366 7.79 5.45 -16.16
CA HIS A 366 6.93 4.88 -15.12
C HIS A 366 7.74 3.90 -14.28
N LEU A 367 8.36 4.40 -13.22
CA LEU A 367 9.05 3.57 -12.24
C LEU A 367 8.13 3.35 -11.03
N TYR A 368 7.82 2.09 -10.74
CA TYR A 368 7.07 1.68 -9.55
C TYR A 368 7.99 0.94 -8.58
N ILE A 369 7.62 0.93 -7.31
CA ILE A 369 8.28 0.13 -6.27
C ILE A 369 7.31 -0.90 -5.72
N TRP A 370 7.83 -2.09 -5.47
CA TRP A 370 7.24 -3.08 -4.59
C TRP A 370 8.06 -3.09 -3.32
N ASP A 371 7.57 -2.39 -2.30
CA ASP A 371 8.15 -2.31 -0.97
C ASP A 371 7.40 -3.24 0.01
N TYR A 372 7.89 -3.35 1.22
CA TYR A 372 7.41 -4.33 2.18
C TYR A 372 7.26 -3.71 3.57
N ALA A 373 6.16 -4.05 4.24
CA ALA A 373 5.77 -3.53 5.53
C ALA A 373 5.23 -4.65 6.45
N CYS A 374 5.78 -5.86 6.38
CA CYS A 374 5.39 -6.97 7.26
C CYS A 374 6.47 -8.04 7.39
N ASN A 375 6.35 -8.88 8.41
CA ASN A 375 7.18 -10.07 8.60
C ASN A 375 6.48 -11.30 8.01
N PHE A 376 6.95 -11.83 6.89
CA PHE A 376 6.37 -13.01 6.23
C PHE A 376 6.49 -14.29 7.06
N SER A 377 7.54 -14.41 7.86
CA SER A 377 7.71 -15.56 8.74
C SER A 377 6.72 -15.56 9.90
N TYR A 378 6.28 -14.37 10.34
CA TYR A 378 5.45 -14.22 11.53
C TYR A 378 4.54 -12.99 11.42
N TYR A 379 3.43 -13.09 10.68
CA TYR A 379 2.42 -12.05 10.56
C TYR A 379 1.84 -11.57 11.89
N ILE A 380 1.97 -12.39 12.94
CA ILE A 380 1.57 -12.01 14.29
C ILE A 380 2.50 -10.98 14.95
N LEU A 381 3.71 -10.80 14.42
CA LEU A 381 4.71 -9.86 14.95
C LEU A 381 4.65 -8.52 14.19
N PRO A 382 4.87 -7.38 14.87
CA PRO A 382 4.94 -6.06 14.25
C PRO A 382 6.16 -5.91 13.35
N PHE A 383 6.09 -5.02 12.36
CA PHE A 383 7.21 -4.66 11.50
C PHE A 383 7.62 -3.21 11.78
N PRO A 384 8.55 -2.96 12.71
CA PRO A 384 8.77 -1.63 13.28
C PRO A 384 9.63 -0.71 12.41
N ASN A 385 9.18 -0.44 11.17
CA ASN A 385 9.74 0.53 10.23
C ASN A 385 9.02 1.89 10.23
N TYR A 386 8.07 2.11 11.14
CA TYR A 386 7.09 3.22 11.12
C TYR A 386 7.71 4.59 10.87
N TYR A 387 8.78 4.95 11.58
CA TYR A 387 9.40 6.27 11.48
C TYR A 387 10.24 6.47 10.22
N ILE A 388 10.75 5.40 9.62
CA ILE A 388 11.56 5.49 8.40
C ILE A 388 10.72 5.46 7.12
N LEU A 389 9.45 5.03 7.21
CA LEU A 389 8.56 4.88 6.07
C LEU A 389 8.40 6.20 5.29
N ALA A 390 8.17 7.31 5.99
CA ALA A 390 8.02 8.62 5.36
C ALA A 390 9.30 9.06 4.62
N ASP A 391 10.48 8.82 5.21
CA ASP A 391 11.77 9.18 4.59
C ASP A 391 12.05 8.32 3.35
N ASN A 392 11.71 7.04 3.40
CA ASN A 392 11.87 6.14 2.25
C ASN A 392 10.92 6.53 1.11
N LEU A 393 9.66 6.84 1.40
CA LEU A 393 8.70 7.30 0.38
C LEU A 393 9.11 8.63 -0.25
N ARG A 394 9.64 9.59 0.54
CA ARG A 394 10.23 10.83 -0.01
C ARG A 394 11.39 10.53 -0.95
N TYR A 395 12.28 9.62 -0.53
CA TYR A 395 13.41 9.20 -1.35
C TYR A 395 12.97 8.54 -2.66
N TYR A 396 11.95 7.69 -2.64
CA TYR A 396 11.38 7.11 -3.86
C TYR A 396 10.86 8.18 -4.81
N LYS A 397 10.11 9.16 -4.29
CA LYS A 397 9.60 10.29 -5.08
C LYS A 397 10.74 11.09 -5.72
N GLU A 398 11.81 11.38 -4.98
CA GLU A 398 13.00 12.07 -5.51
C GLU A 398 13.71 11.29 -6.62
N CYS A 399 13.67 9.95 -6.55
CA CYS A 399 14.20 9.08 -7.60
C CYS A 399 13.29 8.93 -8.82
N GLY A 400 12.16 9.64 -8.88
CA GLY A 400 11.22 9.59 -10.02
C GLY A 400 10.23 8.42 -9.97
N VAL A 401 10.06 7.79 -8.81
CA VAL A 401 9.03 6.77 -8.62
C VAL A 401 7.65 7.40 -8.69
N SER A 402 6.75 6.81 -9.49
CA SER A 402 5.38 7.28 -9.68
C SER A 402 4.31 6.34 -9.09
N GLY A 403 4.67 5.12 -8.67
CA GLY A 403 3.74 4.20 -8.06
C GLY A 403 4.35 3.32 -6.98
N ILE A 404 3.59 3.04 -5.93
CA ILE A 404 4.03 2.25 -4.78
C ILE A 404 3.03 1.13 -4.48
N LEU A 405 3.57 -0.04 -4.18
CA LEU A 405 2.90 -1.12 -3.49
C LEU A 405 3.69 -1.43 -2.21
N GLU A 406 3.05 -1.21 -1.07
CA GLU A 406 3.56 -1.61 0.24
C GLU A 406 2.98 -2.97 0.61
N GLN A 407 3.76 -4.03 0.47
CA GLN A 407 3.26 -5.36 0.80
C GLN A 407 3.19 -5.55 2.30
N GLY A 408 1.95 -5.63 2.80
CA GLY A 408 1.63 -5.86 4.18
C GLY A 408 1.08 -7.26 4.47
N ASN A 409 0.53 -7.41 5.67
CA ASN A 409 -0.18 -8.60 6.07
C ASN A 409 -1.52 -8.71 5.33
N PHE A 410 -1.61 -9.61 4.35
CA PHE A 410 -2.82 -9.81 3.55
C PHE A 410 -3.62 -11.08 3.95
N SER A 411 -3.33 -11.68 5.09
CA SER A 411 -4.07 -12.84 5.58
C SER A 411 -5.57 -12.55 5.70
N TYR A 412 -6.38 -13.58 5.52
CA TYR A 412 -7.83 -13.46 5.67
C TYR A 412 -8.19 -13.27 7.15
N GLY A 413 -9.18 -12.41 7.42
CA GLY A 413 -9.64 -12.11 8.77
C GLY A 413 -9.01 -10.87 9.37
N ALA A 414 -8.96 -10.81 10.71
CA ALA A 414 -8.35 -9.70 11.42
C ALA A 414 -6.81 -9.78 11.36
N ALA A 415 -6.16 -8.66 11.53
CA ALA A 415 -4.71 -8.56 11.63
C ALA A 415 -4.30 -8.12 13.04
N THR A 416 -3.07 -8.42 13.41
CA THR A 416 -2.39 -8.00 14.65
C THR A 416 -1.00 -7.48 14.32
N GLY A 417 -0.18 -7.19 15.31
CA GLY A 417 1.16 -6.66 15.09
C GLY A 417 1.16 -5.22 14.55
N LEU A 418 0.15 -4.44 14.92
CA LEU A 418 -0.07 -3.06 14.48
C LEU A 418 -0.27 -2.90 12.95
N ALA A 419 -0.71 -3.96 12.28
CA ALA A 419 -0.89 -3.96 10.82
C ALA A 419 -1.95 -2.92 10.35
N GLU A 420 -2.95 -2.59 11.16
CA GLU A 420 -3.93 -1.55 10.82
C GLU A 420 -3.31 -0.14 10.88
N LEU A 421 -2.40 0.11 11.84
CA LEU A 421 -1.59 1.33 11.88
C LEU A 421 -0.71 1.43 10.63
N GLU A 422 0.01 0.36 10.29
CA GLU A 422 0.88 0.31 9.12
C GLU A 422 0.11 0.64 7.84
N ALA A 423 -1.06 0.00 7.63
CA ALA A 423 -1.93 0.27 6.49
C ALA A 423 -2.37 1.74 6.41
N TYR A 424 -2.68 2.34 7.56
CA TYR A 424 -3.05 3.75 7.65
C TYR A 424 -1.88 4.67 7.28
N LEU A 425 -0.70 4.43 7.86
CA LEU A 425 0.51 5.22 7.56
C LEU A 425 0.88 5.13 6.07
N CYS A 426 0.89 3.92 5.50
CA CYS A 426 1.15 3.72 4.08
C CYS A 426 0.17 4.52 3.21
N ALA A 427 -1.13 4.43 3.46
CA ALA A 427 -2.14 5.14 2.68
C ALA A 427 -1.96 6.66 2.73
N ARG A 428 -1.77 7.21 3.95
CA ARG A 428 -1.61 8.67 4.15
C ARG A 428 -0.33 9.21 3.52
N LEU A 429 0.79 8.51 3.72
CA LEU A 429 2.10 8.91 3.22
C LEU A 429 2.24 8.73 1.71
N MET A 430 1.63 7.71 1.11
CA MET A 430 1.60 7.58 -0.36
C MET A 430 0.75 8.67 -1.03
N TRP A 431 -0.24 9.20 -0.36
CA TRP A 431 -0.96 10.39 -0.84
C TRP A 431 -0.10 11.65 -0.71
N ASN A 432 0.47 11.87 0.47
CA ASN A 432 1.30 13.05 0.75
C ASN A 432 2.52 12.66 1.60
N THR A 433 3.69 12.60 0.98
CA THR A 433 4.96 12.24 1.62
C THR A 433 5.46 13.28 2.62
N ASP A 434 4.88 14.51 2.62
CA ASP A 434 5.31 15.61 3.49
C ASP A 434 4.62 15.60 4.87
N LEU A 435 3.68 14.66 5.09
CA LEU A 435 3.03 14.49 6.39
C LEU A 435 4.05 14.05 7.46
N ASP A 436 3.83 14.51 8.68
CA ASP A 436 4.60 14.07 9.84
C ASP A 436 4.09 12.71 10.32
N VAL A 437 4.95 11.69 10.26
CA VAL A 437 4.61 10.34 10.66
C VAL A 437 4.28 10.22 12.15
N LYS A 438 4.87 11.06 13.01
CA LYS A 438 4.57 11.06 14.45
C LYS A 438 3.16 11.58 14.72
N GLU A 439 2.75 12.63 14.01
CA GLU A 439 1.38 13.14 14.07
C GLU A 439 0.38 12.08 13.56
N LEU A 440 0.70 11.37 12.48
CA LEU A 440 -0.13 10.27 11.99
C LEU A 440 -0.26 9.12 13.00
N ILE A 441 0.83 8.72 13.66
CA ILE A 441 0.81 7.71 14.72
C ILE A 441 -0.04 8.20 15.91
N MET A 442 0.10 9.47 16.28
CA MET A 442 -0.65 10.06 17.39
C MET A 442 -2.15 10.09 17.07
N GLU A 443 -2.55 10.62 15.91
CA GLU A 443 -3.97 10.68 15.54
C GLU A 443 -4.61 9.29 15.41
N PHE A 444 -3.87 8.30 14.86
CA PHE A 444 -4.35 6.92 14.78
C PHE A 444 -4.52 6.30 16.16
N THR A 445 -3.50 6.39 17.01
CA THR A 445 -3.54 5.74 18.33
C THR A 445 -4.59 6.38 19.22
N ASP A 446 -4.76 7.70 19.20
CA ASP A 446 -5.82 8.39 19.94
C ASP A 446 -7.21 7.98 19.45
N GLY A 447 -7.42 7.89 18.14
CA GLY A 447 -8.71 7.52 17.57
C GLY A 447 -9.09 6.05 17.76
N VAL A 448 -8.10 5.15 17.82
CA VAL A 448 -8.33 3.70 17.92
C VAL A 448 -8.29 3.18 19.35
N TYR A 449 -7.42 3.74 20.20
CA TYR A 449 -7.15 3.21 21.54
C TYR A 449 -7.54 4.18 22.69
N GLY A 450 -8.00 5.41 22.40
CA GLY A 450 -8.48 6.36 23.40
C GLY A 450 -7.45 6.59 24.52
N ARG A 451 -7.83 6.48 25.80
CA ARG A 451 -6.93 6.66 26.94
C ARG A 451 -5.77 5.65 27.01
N SER A 452 -5.86 4.56 26.26
CA SER A 452 -4.78 3.57 26.20
C SER A 452 -3.70 3.93 25.20
N ALA A 453 -3.90 4.95 24.37
CA ALA A 453 -3.03 5.35 23.26
C ALA A 453 -1.57 5.57 23.65
N ASP A 454 -1.32 6.22 24.80
CA ASP A 454 0.05 6.50 25.28
C ASP A 454 0.86 5.22 25.51
N TYR A 455 0.23 4.16 26.01
CA TYR A 455 0.93 2.89 26.24
C TYR A 455 1.26 2.19 24.91
N ILE A 456 0.38 2.31 23.92
CA ILE A 456 0.63 1.77 22.58
C ILE A 456 1.76 2.57 21.90
N ARG A 457 1.79 3.89 22.01
CA ARG A 457 2.90 4.72 21.51
C ARG A 457 4.23 4.37 22.17
N GLN A 458 4.25 4.16 23.49
CA GLN A 458 5.44 3.69 24.18
C GLN A 458 5.91 2.31 23.69
N TYR A 459 4.99 1.42 23.32
CA TYR A 459 5.34 0.15 22.70
C TYR A 459 5.95 0.33 21.30
N ILE A 460 5.39 1.22 20.47
CA ILE A 460 5.95 1.56 19.16
C ILE A 460 7.37 2.12 19.30
N GLU A 461 7.57 3.09 20.19
CA GLU A 461 8.90 3.67 20.47
C GLU A 461 9.91 2.62 20.95
N LEU A 462 9.48 1.72 21.83
CA LEU A 462 10.31 0.62 22.32
C LEU A 462 10.78 -0.26 21.15
N LEU A 463 9.87 -0.69 20.28
CA LEU A 463 10.20 -1.53 19.12
C LEU A 463 11.15 -0.83 18.15
N CYS A 464 10.86 0.42 17.78
CA CYS A 464 11.68 1.19 16.84
C CYS A 464 13.08 1.49 17.40
N SER A 465 13.18 1.75 18.71
CA SER A 465 14.49 1.97 19.34
C SER A 465 15.35 0.70 19.39
N GLU A 466 14.74 -0.46 19.64
CA GLU A 466 15.45 -1.73 19.72
C GLU A 466 15.89 -2.27 18.35
N VAL A 467 15.16 -1.97 17.28
CA VAL A 467 15.48 -2.47 15.94
C VAL A 467 16.57 -1.64 15.24
N LYS A 468 16.73 -0.38 15.62
CA LYS A 468 17.62 0.56 14.92
C LYS A 468 19.05 0.04 14.82
N GLY A 469 19.59 -0.08 13.59
CA GLY A 469 20.93 -0.55 13.30
C GLY A 469 21.17 -2.05 13.53
N LYS A 470 20.12 -2.84 13.80
CA LYS A 470 20.23 -4.28 14.07
C LYS A 470 19.76 -5.19 12.94
N GLY A 471 19.35 -4.62 11.81
CA GLY A 471 18.96 -5.35 10.61
C GLY A 471 17.53 -5.90 10.68
N LEU A 472 16.53 -5.10 10.30
CA LEU A 472 15.14 -5.55 10.16
C LEU A 472 14.92 -6.22 8.81
N SER A 473 14.75 -7.54 8.81
CA SER A 473 14.44 -8.36 7.64
C SER A 473 12.97 -8.71 7.60
N LEU A 474 12.42 -8.98 6.39
CA LEU A 474 11.07 -9.54 6.20
C LEU A 474 10.88 -10.93 6.84
N TYR A 475 11.97 -11.59 7.18
CA TYR A 475 11.99 -12.94 7.72
C TYR A 475 12.61 -13.00 9.12
N TYR A 476 12.55 -11.89 9.88
CA TYR A 476 13.10 -11.89 11.23
C TYR A 476 12.36 -12.87 12.13
N LYS A 477 13.10 -13.46 13.06
CA LYS A 477 12.62 -14.51 13.96
C LYS A 477 12.46 -13.99 15.38
N PRO A 478 11.69 -14.70 16.23
CA PRO A 478 11.53 -14.33 17.65
C PRO A 478 12.83 -14.25 18.46
N ASP A 479 13.91 -14.86 17.97
CA ASP A 479 15.25 -14.88 18.62
C ASP A 479 16.26 -13.90 17.97
N THR A 480 15.79 -12.99 17.13
CA THR A 480 16.62 -11.94 16.52
C THR A 480 17.22 -11.00 17.60
N ASP A 481 18.39 -10.42 17.34
CA ASP A 481 19.18 -9.64 18.31
C ASP A 481 18.47 -8.42 18.92
N PHE A 482 17.48 -7.85 18.23
CA PHE A 482 16.67 -6.76 18.79
C PHE A 482 15.51 -7.22 19.67
N ILE A 483 15.20 -8.52 19.70
CA ILE A 483 14.21 -9.09 20.61
C ILE A 483 14.96 -9.64 21.84
N SER A 484 14.63 -9.13 23.01
CA SER A 484 15.22 -9.52 24.27
C SER A 484 14.14 -9.82 25.32
N GLU A 485 14.50 -10.54 26.37
CA GLU A 485 13.59 -10.75 27.50
C GLU A 485 13.16 -9.42 28.14
N ALA A 486 14.06 -8.44 28.20
CA ALA A 486 13.76 -7.11 28.71
C ALA A 486 12.71 -6.39 27.86
N LEU A 487 12.83 -6.45 26.51
CA LEU A 487 11.83 -5.93 25.59
C LEU A 487 10.48 -6.60 25.79
N ILE A 488 10.45 -7.95 25.85
CA ILE A 488 9.21 -8.72 26.02
C ILE A 488 8.52 -8.37 27.34
N ASN A 489 9.28 -8.30 28.44
CA ASN A 489 8.74 -7.93 29.75
C ASN A 489 8.21 -6.50 29.78
N LYS A 490 8.90 -5.55 29.16
CA LYS A 490 8.45 -4.16 29.06
C LYS A 490 7.19 -4.03 28.21
N ALA A 491 7.13 -4.72 27.07
CA ALA A 491 5.94 -4.77 26.22
C ALA A 491 4.73 -5.37 26.98
N ASP A 492 4.93 -6.47 27.72
CA ASP A 492 3.92 -7.10 28.57
C ASP A 492 3.35 -6.13 29.62
N GLU A 493 4.23 -5.36 30.28
CA GLU A 493 3.83 -4.31 31.23
C GLU A 493 2.98 -3.22 30.57
N LEU A 494 3.40 -2.75 29.38
CA LEU A 494 2.70 -1.71 28.63
C LEU A 494 1.30 -2.17 28.20
N PHE A 495 1.16 -3.39 27.67
CA PHE A 495 -0.16 -3.93 27.29
C PHE A 495 -1.09 -4.15 28.49
N LYS A 496 -0.58 -4.57 29.65
CA LYS A 496 -1.37 -4.64 30.89
C LYS A 496 -1.87 -3.26 31.31
N LYS A 497 -1.02 -2.23 31.25
CA LYS A 497 -1.42 -0.84 31.54
C LYS A 497 -2.44 -0.35 30.52
N ALA A 498 -2.24 -0.62 29.22
CA ALA A 498 -3.19 -0.27 28.17
C ALA A 498 -4.56 -0.91 28.40
N SER A 499 -4.59 -2.21 28.70
CA SER A 499 -5.84 -2.93 29.00
C SER A 499 -6.59 -2.35 30.21
N ASN A 500 -5.87 -1.94 31.26
CA ASN A 500 -6.46 -1.33 32.46
C ASN A 500 -6.97 0.10 32.20
N ALA A 501 -6.40 0.83 31.25
CA ALA A 501 -6.81 2.19 30.87
C ALA A 501 -7.96 2.23 29.84
N ALA A 502 -8.31 1.09 29.24
CA ALA A 502 -9.34 1.00 28.22
C ALA A 502 -10.71 1.44 28.76
N GLU A 503 -11.33 2.40 28.06
CA GLU A 503 -12.58 3.03 28.49
C GLU A 503 -13.82 2.23 28.09
N THR A 504 -13.71 1.43 27.02
CA THR A 504 -14.81 0.61 26.50
C THR A 504 -14.36 -0.82 26.24
N ALA A 505 -15.32 -1.72 26.13
CA ALA A 505 -15.06 -3.13 25.81
C ALA A 505 -14.40 -3.29 24.43
N GLU A 506 -14.80 -2.47 23.46
CA GLU A 506 -14.26 -2.49 22.10
C GLU A 506 -12.78 -2.06 22.07
N ILE A 507 -12.40 -1.03 22.83
CA ILE A 507 -11.00 -0.60 22.97
C ILE A 507 -10.19 -1.72 23.63
N LYS A 508 -10.73 -2.33 24.68
CA LYS A 508 -10.07 -3.44 25.37
C LYS A 508 -9.86 -4.63 24.43
N GLU A 509 -10.84 -4.98 23.63
CA GLU A 509 -10.74 -6.05 22.64
C GLU A 509 -9.66 -5.77 21.58
N ARG A 510 -9.54 -4.52 21.10
CA ARG A 510 -8.45 -4.12 20.19
C ARG A 510 -7.08 -4.28 20.83
N ILE A 511 -6.94 -3.86 22.08
CA ILE A 511 -5.70 -4.02 22.85
C ILE A 511 -5.37 -5.50 23.06
N GLU A 512 -6.35 -6.33 23.41
CA GLU A 512 -6.19 -7.78 23.56
C GLU A 512 -5.71 -8.42 22.26
N ARG A 513 -6.23 -7.97 21.11
CA ARG A 513 -5.80 -8.44 19.78
C ARG A 513 -4.32 -8.08 19.51
N GLU A 514 -3.89 -6.85 19.75
CA GLU A 514 -2.48 -6.46 19.57
C GLU A 514 -1.54 -7.15 20.57
N TYR A 515 -2.02 -7.43 21.78
CA TYR A 515 -1.27 -8.13 22.80
C TYR A 515 -0.93 -9.58 22.44
N LEU A 516 -1.63 -10.19 21.47
CA LEU A 516 -1.32 -11.54 20.99
C LEU A 516 0.14 -11.66 20.51
N SER A 517 0.69 -10.61 19.91
CA SER A 517 2.09 -10.55 19.46
C SER A 517 3.09 -10.73 20.62
N VAL A 518 2.85 -10.07 21.74
CA VAL A 518 3.70 -10.17 22.94
C VAL A 518 3.53 -11.54 23.60
N ARG A 519 2.30 -12.05 23.70
CA ARG A 519 2.04 -13.41 24.24
C ARG A 519 2.72 -14.48 23.39
N PHE A 520 2.71 -14.33 22.06
CA PHE A 520 3.45 -15.20 21.15
C PHE A 520 4.95 -15.18 21.45
N LEU A 521 5.56 -14.00 21.57
CA LEU A 521 6.98 -13.87 21.92
C LEU A 521 7.32 -14.50 23.26
N LYS A 522 6.49 -14.29 24.29
CA LYS A 522 6.69 -14.93 25.62
C LYS A 522 6.75 -16.45 25.50
N ILE A 523 5.85 -17.06 24.74
CA ILE A 523 5.83 -18.51 24.51
C ILE A 523 7.07 -18.95 23.72
N CYS A 524 7.48 -18.20 22.69
CA CYS A 524 8.68 -18.50 21.91
C CYS A 524 9.95 -18.51 22.77
N TRP A 525 10.00 -17.69 23.82
CA TRP A 525 11.15 -17.57 24.73
C TRP A 525 11.12 -18.56 25.91
N MET A 526 10.03 -19.33 26.07
CA MET A 526 9.95 -20.39 27.06
C MET A 526 10.64 -21.66 26.55
N PRO A 527 11.55 -22.28 27.33
CA PRO A 527 12.15 -23.56 26.96
C PRO A 527 11.11 -24.67 26.70
N LEU A 528 11.44 -25.61 25.82
CA LEU A 528 10.63 -26.81 25.64
C LEU A 528 10.54 -27.58 26.96
N GLY A 529 9.35 -28.12 27.24
CA GLY A 529 9.12 -28.85 28.49
C GLY A 529 8.84 -27.98 29.71
N THR A 530 8.84 -26.63 29.58
CA THR A 530 8.38 -25.76 30.67
C THR A 530 6.94 -26.10 31.03
N GLU A 531 6.67 -26.30 32.34
CA GLU A 531 5.33 -26.57 32.85
C GLU A 531 4.36 -25.46 32.44
N GLY A 532 3.16 -25.81 31.99
CA GLY A 532 2.14 -24.85 31.53
C GLY A 532 2.36 -24.24 30.13
N ARG A 533 3.52 -24.47 29.47
CA ARG A 533 3.80 -23.89 28.13
C ARG A 533 2.75 -24.30 27.10
N ASN A 534 2.35 -25.56 27.08
CA ASN A 534 1.32 -26.05 26.14
C ASN A 534 -0.06 -25.46 26.42
N ASP A 535 -0.40 -25.22 27.69
CA ASP A 535 -1.66 -24.56 28.06
C ASP A 535 -1.70 -23.12 27.55
N LEU A 536 -0.58 -22.39 27.66
CA LEU A 536 -0.45 -21.03 27.09
C LEU A 536 -0.54 -21.04 25.55
N ILE A 537 -0.02 -22.06 24.88
CA ILE A 537 -0.18 -22.23 23.42
C ILE A 537 -1.65 -22.47 23.07
N ASP A 538 -2.36 -23.29 23.84
CA ASP A 538 -3.78 -23.57 23.64
C ASP A 538 -4.66 -22.33 23.87
N GLU A 539 -4.32 -21.52 24.89
CA GLU A 539 -4.97 -20.26 25.14
C GLU A 539 -4.74 -19.27 23.99
N LEU A 540 -3.47 -19.11 23.58
CA LEU A 540 -3.14 -18.23 22.47
C LEU A 540 -3.86 -18.65 21.17
N TYR A 541 -3.92 -19.94 20.86
CA TYR A 541 -4.63 -20.46 19.71
C TYR A 541 -6.12 -20.12 19.73
N ARG A 542 -6.79 -20.30 20.89
CA ARG A 542 -8.19 -19.95 21.06
C ARG A 542 -8.42 -18.47 20.86
N ASP A 543 -7.55 -17.62 21.42
CA ASP A 543 -7.69 -16.17 21.32
C ASP A 543 -7.40 -15.66 19.91
N VAL A 544 -6.41 -16.20 19.22
CA VAL A 544 -6.14 -15.92 17.79
C VAL A 544 -7.38 -16.22 16.95
N LYS A 545 -8.02 -17.37 17.17
CA LYS A 545 -9.28 -17.73 16.46
C LYS A 545 -10.46 -16.83 16.87
N LYS A 546 -10.60 -16.49 18.16
CA LYS A 546 -11.64 -15.59 18.67
C LYS A 546 -11.57 -14.22 17.96
N HIS A 547 -10.38 -13.70 17.73
CA HIS A 547 -10.17 -12.43 17.02
C HIS A 547 -10.24 -12.56 15.48
N GLY A 548 -10.58 -13.73 14.93
CA GLY A 548 -10.76 -13.94 13.49
C GLY A 548 -9.47 -13.96 12.69
N ILE A 549 -8.30 -14.14 13.33
CA ILE A 549 -7.00 -14.25 12.65
C ILE A 549 -6.91 -15.64 12.04
N SER A 550 -6.72 -15.73 10.74
CA SER A 550 -6.68 -17.00 9.99
C SER A 550 -5.26 -17.54 9.80
N GLU A 551 -4.26 -16.68 9.83
CA GLU A 551 -2.86 -17.00 9.59
C GLU A 551 -1.96 -16.15 10.49
N ILE A 552 -0.92 -16.77 11.07
CA ILE A 552 0.16 -16.08 11.80
C ILE A 552 1.49 -16.15 11.07
N GLN A 553 1.50 -16.75 9.88
CA GLN A 553 2.62 -16.92 8.97
C GLN A 553 2.07 -16.95 7.55
N GLU A 554 2.78 -16.36 6.59
CA GLU A 554 2.36 -16.30 5.20
C GLU A 554 2.05 -17.68 4.62
N ARG A 555 0.83 -17.87 4.09
CA ARG A 555 0.36 -19.10 3.43
C ARG A 555 0.50 -20.38 4.24
N VAL A 556 0.58 -20.28 5.56
CA VAL A 556 0.63 -21.41 6.46
C VAL A 556 -0.64 -21.49 7.29
N ASN A 557 -1.32 -22.62 7.20
CA ASN A 557 -2.50 -22.89 8.00
C ASN A 557 -2.21 -22.70 9.50
N LEU A 558 -3.19 -22.14 10.22
CA LEU A 558 -3.05 -21.79 11.64
C LEU A 558 -2.70 -23.01 12.51
N GLU A 559 -3.34 -24.16 12.26
CA GLU A 559 -3.09 -25.40 12.98
C GLU A 559 -1.64 -25.86 12.84
N ILE A 560 -1.10 -25.80 11.62
CA ILE A 560 0.30 -26.16 11.33
C ILE A 560 1.25 -25.20 12.05
N SER A 561 0.95 -23.91 12.06
CA SER A 561 1.78 -22.92 12.75
C SER A 561 1.84 -23.18 14.25
N PHE A 562 0.71 -23.51 14.88
CA PHE A 562 0.66 -23.82 16.32
C PHE A 562 1.24 -25.19 16.67
N GLU A 563 1.13 -26.21 15.78
CA GLU A 563 1.87 -27.47 15.94
C GLU A 563 3.38 -27.28 15.90
N ARG A 564 3.87 -26.42 14.99
CA ARG A 564 5.29 -26.03 14.94
C ARG A 564 5.74 -25.35 16.21
N LEU A 565 4.93 -24.41 16.74
CA LEU A 565 5.21 -23.71 18.00
C LEU A 565 5.35 -24.66 19.20
N ARG A 566 4.60 -25.79 19.21
CA ARG A 566 4.72 -26.84 20.25
C ARG A 566 6.01 -27.65 20.13
N LYS A 567 6.45 -27.95 18.89
CA LYS A 567 7.54 -28.89 18.60
C LYS A 567 8.93 -28.25 18.59
N TYR A 568 9.03 -26.96 18.29
CA TYR A 568 10.31 -26.28 18.08
C TYR A 568 10.52 -25.14 19.09
N PRO A 569 11.70 -25.12 19.77
CA PRO A 569 12.07 -23.98 20.61
C PRO A 569 12.58 -22.84 19.73
N PHE A 570 12.27 -21.62 20.09
CA PHE A 570 12.91 -20.42 19.56
C PHE A 570 13.96 -19.87 20.55
N CYS A 571 14.12 -20.51 21.74
CA CYS A 571 15.12 -20.11 22.72
C CYS A 571 16.55 -20.34 22.22
N ARG A 572 17.39 -19.34 22.42
CA ARG A 572 18.85 -19.51 22.43
C ARG A 572 19.25 -20.39 23.61
N GLU A 573 19.28 -21.70 23.46
CA GLU A 573 20.15 -22.53 24.28
C GLU A 573 21.59 -22.15 23.90
N LYS A 574 22.36 -21.66 24.86
CA LYS A 574 23.75 -21.28 24.65
C LYS A 574 24.51 -22.48 24.10
N GLY A 575 24.78 -22.51 22.80
CA GLY A 575 25.72 -23.42 22.19
C GLY A 575 25.26 -24.28 21.01
N GLU A 576 24.01 -24.33 20.60
CA GLU A 576 23.60 -25.15 19.45
C GLU A 576 22.94 -24.32 18.36
N ASN A 577 23.57 -24.32 17.18
CA ASN A 577 23.03 -23.77 15.95
C ASN A 577 21.92 -24.64 15.39
N TYR A 578 20.69 -24.54 15.91
CA TYR A 578 19.53 -25.09 15.22
C TYR A 578 19.14 -24.17 14.06
N ARG A 579 19.67 -24.47 12.87
CA ARG A 579 19.15 -23.92 11.61
C ARG A 579 17.79 -24.58 11.34
N LEU A 580 16.71 -23.85 11.60
CA LEU A 580 15.42 -24.15 10.99
C LEU A 580 15.58 -23.98 9.47
N TYR A 581 15.68 -25.09 8.77
CA TYR A 581 15.61 -25.11 7.31
C TYR A 581 14.18 -24.72 6.89
N TYR A 582 14.03 -23.50 6.39
CA TYR A 582 12.91 -23.20 5.53
C TYR A 582 13.10 -23.98 4.24
N ILE A 583 12.27 -24.98 4.04
CA ILE A 583 12.04 -25.54 2.72
C ILE A 583 11.06 -24.56 2.05
N MET A 584 11.60 -23.58 1.32
CA MET A 584 10.85 -22.93 0.25
C MET A 584 10.75 -23.97 -0.87
N LYS A 585 9.60 -24.54 -1.07
CA LYS A 585 9.16 -25.19 -2.30
C LYS A 585 7.85 -24.56 -2.72
#